data_d6297149e80ecb851264490b0f1d08cc
#
_entry.id   d6297149e80ecb851264490b0f1d08cc
#
_cell.length_a   1.000
_cell.length_b   1.000
_cell.length_c   1.000
_cell.angle_alpha   90.00
_cell.angle_beta   90.00
_cell.angle_gamma   90.00
#
_symmetry.space_group_name_H-M   'P 1'
#
loop_
_entity.id
_entity.type
_entity.pdbx_description
1 polymer ?
#
loop_
_entity_poly.entity_id
_entity_poly.type
_entity_poly.pdbx_seq_one_letter_code
_entity_poly.pdbx_strand_id
1 'polypeptide(L)'
;RPLDGVTVLEFATVIAAPLGASMLADLGARVIRVEPIEGDPFRHLYGLGLMTVKTTAGKESIYVDLKKPESREIVHRLLQRADVLINNYRPGVPERLGIGYEQLAEEFPGLIWVSVLGYGPDGPSAHRPATHPCAGSAMGGAGFQGGQALTTRCSTLEEVREISRQLMRANEANPDPNTSTVAASATILALLARERDPQHRGQQI
;
A
#
# COMPACT_ATOMS: atom_id res chain seq x y z
N ARG A 1 9.77 1.52 22.35
CA ARG A 1 8.92 2.25 21.40
C ARG A 1 7.52 1.66 21.40
N PRO A 2 6.49 2.39 20.93
CA PRO A 2 5.10 1.91 20.99
C PRO A 2 4.85 0.57 20.31
N LEU A 3 5.60 0.25 19.26
CA LEU A 3 5.45 -0.98 18.47
C LEU A 3 6.67 -1.92 18.61
N ASP A 4 7.48 -1.78 19.67
CA ASP A 4 8.54 -2.74 19.93
C ASP A 4 7.94 -4.14 20.15
N GLY A 5 8.48 -5.14 19.45
CA GLY A 5 7.99 -6.51 19.44
C GLY A 5 6.99 -6.83 18.32
N VAL A 6 6.42 -5.83 17.64
CA VAL A 6 5.51 -6.04 16.49
C VAL A 6 6.33 -6.31 15.23
N THR A 7 5.97 -7.37 14.49
CA THR A 7 6.58 -7.71 13.19
C THR A 7 5.56 -7.51 12.06
N VAL A 8 5.96 -6.75 11.07
CA VAL A 8 5.16 -6.42 9.87
C VAL A 8 5.81 -7.04 8.65
N LEU A 9 5.07 -7.83 7.89
CA LEU A 9 5.44 -8.26 6.54
C LEU A 9 4.83 -7.34 5.50
N GLU A 10 5.68 -6.74 4.68
CA GLU A 10 5.25 -5.82 3.63
C GLU A 10 5.37 -6.48 2.26
N PHE A 11 4.23 -6.74 1.61
CA PHE A 11 4.09 -7.19 0.24
C PHE A 11 3.58 -6.04 -0.63
N ALA A 12 4.33 -4.95 -0.69
CA ALA A 12 3.86 -3.73 -1.32
C ALA A 12 4.95 -3.06 -2.16
N THR A 13 4.51 -2.23 -3.09
CA THR A 13 5.41 -1.50 -4.00
C THR A 13 5.06 -0.02 -4.03
N VAL A 14 6.01 0.77 -4.49
CA VAL A 14 5.94 2.22 -4.76
C VAL A 14 5.83 3.04 -3.47
N ILE A 15 4.68 3.64 -3.12
CA ILE A 15 4.62 4.64 -2.04
C ILE A 15 3.56 4.31 -0.97
N ALA A 16 2.28 4.20 -1.33
CA ALA A 16 1.18 4.28 -0.37
C ALA A 16 1.32 3.31 0.82
N ALA A 17 1.36 2.02 0.58
CA ALA A 17 1.56 1.02 1.64
C ALA A 17 3.00 1.02 2.17
N PRO A 18 4.06 1.11 1.33
CA PRO A 18 5.43 1.18 1.83
C PRO A 18 5.69 2.36 2.77
N LEU A 19 5.18 3.54 2.50
CA LEU A 19 5.33 4.68 3.40
C LEU A 19 4.58 4.46 4.71
N GLY A 20 3.37 3.88 4.68
CA GLY A 20 2.64 3.48 5.88
C GLY A 20 3.42 2.50 6.75
N ALA A 21 4.02 1.47 6.12
CA ALA A 21 4.89 0.53 6.82
C ALA A 21 6.17 1.19 7.38
N SER A 22 6.73 2.22 6.71
CA SER A 22 7.84 3.01 7.27
C SER A 22 7.44 3.78 8.52
N MET A 23 6.21 4.31 8.58
CA MET A 23 5.69 4.96 9.78
C MET A 23 5.59 3.97 10.96
N LEU A 24 5.20 2.72 10.70
CA LEU A 24 5.20 1.67 11.72
C LEU A 24 6.63 1.34 12.18
N ALA A 25 7.61 1.30 11.26
CA ALA A 25 9.02 1.12 11.60
C ALA A 25 9.58 2.28 12.46
N ASP A 26 9.22 3.53 12.14
CA ASP A 26 9.59 4.70 12.94
C ASP A 26 9.07 4.59 14.40
N LEU A 27 7.91 3.93 14.59
CA LEU A 27 7.31 3.64 15.89
C LEU A 27 7.89 2.40 16.59
N GLY A 28 8.79 1.66 15.96
CA GLY A 28 9.51 0.54 16.57
C GLY A 28 9.14 -0.84 16.02
N ALA A 29 8.18 -0.96 15.12
CA ALA A 29 7.89 -2.24 14.50
C ALA A 29 9.08 -2.75 13.66
N ARG A 30 9.32 -4.04 13.69
CA ARG A 30 10.22 -4.72 12.76
C ARG A 30 9.50 -4.89 11.43
N VAL A 31 9.91 -4.20 10.39
CA VAL A 31 9.29 -4.30 9.07
C VAL A 31 10.19 -5.10 8.14
N ILE A 32 9.68 -6.22 7.61
CA ILE A 32 10.35 -7.05 6.61
C ILE A 32 9.63 -6.88 5.29
N ARG A 33 10.30 -6.29 4.33
CA ARG A 33 9.79 -6.08 2.99
C ARG A 33 10.11 -7.28 2.10
N VAL A 34 9.08 -7.86 1.50
CA VAL A 34 9.20 -8.94 0.52
C VAL A 34 9.12 -8.34 -0.87
N GLU A 35 10.24 -8.29 -1.56
CA GLU A 35 10.37 -7.68 -2.89
C GLU A 35 10.46 -8.75 -3.98
N PRO A 36 9.99 -8.46 -5.21
CA PRO A 36 10.30 -9.31 -6.37
C PRO A 36 11.81 -9.32 -6.63
N ILE A 37 12.29 -10.29 -7.38
CA ILE A 37 13.74 -10.45 -7.67
C ILE A 37 14.34 -9.21 -8.32
N GLU A 38 13.55 -8.53 -9.15
CA GLU A 38 13.94 -7.27 -9.82
C GLU A 38 13.93 -6.06 -8.89
N GLY A 39 13.45 -6.22 -7.65
CA GLY A 39 13.23 -5.15 -6.70
C GLY A 39 11.94 -4.35 -6.97
N ASP A 40 11.69 -3.36 -6.12
CA ASP A 40 10.57 -2.45 -6.30
C ASP A 40 10.77 -1.59 -7.56
N PRO A 41 9.77 -1.50 -8.46
CA PRO A 41 9.82 -0.62 -9.62
C PRO A 41 10.19 0.84 -9.27
N PHE A 42 9.83 1.29 -8.08
CA PHE A 42 10.14 2.65 -7.61
C PHE A 42 11.64 2.90 -7.41
N ARG A 43 12.45 1.85 -7.20
CA ARG A 43 13.92 1.95 -7.14
C ARG A 43 14.54 2.42 -8.46
N HIS A 44 13.88 2.08 -9.58
CA HIS A 44 14.34 2.38 -10.93
C HIS A 44 13.73 3.66 -11.50
N LEU A 45 12.68 4.18 -10.88
CA LEU A 45 12.04 5.41 -11.31
C LEU A 45 12.99 6.58 -11.06
N TYR A 46 13.24 7.40 -12.10
CA TYR A 46 14.19 8.53 -12.10
C TYR A 46 15.67 8.16 -11.88
N GLY A 47 16.05 6.90 -11.98
CA GLY A 47 17.44 6.45 -12.13
C GLY A 47 18.36 6.54 -10.90
N LEU A 48 17.93 7.10 -9.78
CA LEU A 48 18.80 7.40 -8.63
C LEU A 48 18.41 6.73 -7.32
N GLY A 49 17.32 5.98 -7.28
CA GLY A 49 16.83 5.36 -6.04
C GLY A 49 16.42 6.32 -4.92
N LEU A 50 16.59 7.64 -5.13
CA LEU A 50 16.30 8.66 -4.11
C LEU A 50 14.84 8.65 -3.67
N MET A 51 13.92 8.30 -4.57
CA MET A 51 12.49 8.25 -4.28
C MET A 51 12.13 7.14 -3.28
N THR A 52 12.97 6.11 -3.14
CA THR A 52 12.73 5.00 -2.23
C THR A 52 13.27 5.22 -0.82
N VAL A 53 14.11 6.23 -0.60
CA VAL A 53 14.79 6.44 0.69
C VAL A 53 13.80 6.43 1.86
N LYS A 54 12.70 7.18 1.78
CA LYS A 54 11.72 7.24 2.87
C LYS A 54 10.86 5.96 2.95
N THR A 55 10.53 5.35 1.81
CA THR A 55 9.70 4.13 1.78
C THR A 55 10.46 2.85 2.14
N THR A 56 11.79 2.92 2.27
CA THR A 56 12.65 1.79 2.68
C THR A 56 13.36 2.01 4.01
N ALA A 57 13.31 3.23 4.54
CA ALA A 57 13.99 3.57 5.78
C ALA A 57 13.50 2.69 6.95
N GLY A 58 14.46 2.18 7.74
CA GLY A 58 14.19 1.38 8.94
C GLY A 58 13.66 -0.03 8.69
N LYS A 59 13.72 -0.53 7.45
CA LYS A 59 13.22 -1.85 7.06
C LYS A 59 14.33 -2.84 6.72
N GLU A 60 14.03 -4.11 6.92
CA GLU A 60 14.76 -5.24 6.33
C GLU A 60 14.12 -5.57 4.97
N SER A 61 14.89 -6.16 4.06
CA SER A 61 14.38 -6.59 2.74
C SER A 61 14.82 -8.02 2.43
N ILE A 62 13.90 -8.77 1.82
CA ILE A 62 14.16 -10.09 1.26
C ILE A 62 13.60 -10.16 -0.16
N TYR A 63 14.36 -10.71 -1.10
CA TYR A 63 13.91 -10.93 -2.48
C TYR A 63 13.33 -12.31 -2.64
N VAL A 64 12.06 -12.39 -3.06
CA VAL A 64 11.33 -13.66 -3.22
C VAL A 64 10.51 -13.63 -4.50
N ASP A 65 10.70 -14.62 -5.36
CA ASP A 65 9.80 -14.83 -6.50
C ASP A 65 8.53 -15.57 -6.04
N LEU A 66 7.51 -14.81 -5.70
CA LEU A 66 6.23 -15.35 -5.21
C LEU A 66 5.47 -16.23 -6.22
N LYS A 67 5.92 -16.28 -7.49
CA LYS A 67 5.33 -17.15 -8.51
C LYS A 67 5.86 -18.59 -8.43
N LYS A 68 6.98 -18.79 -7.74
CA LYS A 68 7.58 -20.10 -7.57
C LYS A 68 6.96 -20.85 -6.39
N PRO A 69 6.63 -22.13 -6.53
CA PRO A 69 6.07 -22.93 -5.43
C PRO A 69 6.94 -22.94 -4.16
N GLU A 70 8.24 -22.93 -4.33
CA GLU A 70 9.23 -22.98 -3.24
C GLU A 70 9.17 -21.73 -2.35
N SER A 71 8.70 -20.62 -2.89
CA SER A 71 8.54 -19.38 -2.13
C SER A 71 7.49 -19.49 -1.02
N ARG A 72 6.51 -20.39 -1.18
CA ARG A 72 5.43 -20.59 -0.20
C ARG A 72 5.95 -20.95 1.17
N GLU A 73 6.96 -21.81 1.26
CA GLU A 73 7.56 -22.20 2.53
C GLU A 73 8.29 -21.01 3.19
N ILE A 74 8.99 -20.19 2.39
CA ILE A 74 9.67 -19.00 2.89
C ILE A 74 8.64 -18.01 3.48
N VAL A 75 7.59 -17.73 2.72
CA VAL A 75 6.52 -16.83 3.15
C VAL A 75 5.81 -17.36 4.39
N HIS A 76 5.50 -18.65 4.42
CA HIS A 76 4.87 -19.29 5.57
C HIS A 76 5.71 -19.16 6.85
N ARG A 77 7.03 -19.40 6.76
CA ARG A 77 7.96 -19.22 7.91
C ARG A 77 8.02 -17.76 8.38
N LEU A 78 7.89 -16.80 7.48
CA LEU A 78 7.80 -15.39 7.84
C LEU A 78 6.48 -15.09 8.55
N LEU A 79 5.35 -15.62 8.03
CA LEU A 79 4.01 -15.44 8.61
C LEU A 79 3.89 -15.98 10.04
N GLN A 80 4.58 -17.08 10.36
CA GLN A 80 4.62 -17.63 11.73
C GLN A 80 5.15 -16.64 12.77
N ARG A 81 5.81 -15.57 12.35
CA ARG A 81 6.41 -14.55 13.21
C ARG A 81 5.84 -13.17 13.00
N ALA A 82 4.83 -13.07 12.14
CA ALA A 82 4.24 -11.80 11.75
C ALA A 82 2.99 -11.49 12.54
N ASP A 83 2.86 -10.25 12.97
CA ASP A 83 1.64 -9.69 13.55
C ASP A 83 0.75 -9.06 12.48
N VAL A 84 1.38 -8.50 11.46
CA VAL A 84 0.73 -7.74 10.40
C VAL A 84 1.26 -8.16 9.05
N LEU A 85 0.37 -8.36 8.08
CA LEU A 85 0.67 -8.40 6.66
C LEU A 85 0.06 -7.16 6.00
N ILE A 86 0.87 -6.34 5.34
CA ILE A 86 0.41 -5.18 4.58
C ILE A 86 0.71 -5.36 3.09
N ASN A 87 -0.28 -5.09 2.24
CA ASN A 87 -0.13 -5.19 0.79
C ASN A 87 -0.86 -4.06 0.06
N ASN A 88 -0.47 -3.81 -1.20
CA ASN A 88 -1.20 -2.91 -2.10
C ASN A 88 -1.50 -3.57 -3.45
N TYR A 89 -1.68 -4.86 -3.45
CA TYR A 89 -2.09 -5.60 -4.63
C TYR A 89 -3.57 -5.39 -4.94
N ARG A 90 -3.93 -5.43 -6.22
CA ARG A 90 -5.33 -5.41 -6.66
C ARG A 90 -6.08 -6.63 -6.17
N PRO A 91 -7.41 -6.53 -5.95
CA PRO A 91 -8.23 -7.68 -5.56
C PRO A 91 -7.99 -8.91 -6.44
N GLY A 92 -7.91 -10.09 -5.83
CA GLY A 92 -7.61 -11.36 -6.48
C GLY A 92 -6.12 -11.65 -6.69
N VAL A 93 -5.21 -10.68 -6.49
CA VAL A 93 -3.76 -10.92 -6.59
C VAL A 93 -3.21 -11.62 -5.35
N PRO A 94 -3.51 -11.17 -4.13
CA PRO A 94 -3.07 -11.87 -2.91
C PRO A 94 -3.50 -13.34 -2.90
N GLU A 95 -4.72 -13.62 -3.29
CA GLU A 95 -5.29 -14.98 -3.33
C GLU A 95 -4.51 -15.88 -4.29
N ARG A 96 -4.16 -15.37 -5.49
CA ARG A 96 -3.34 -16.13 -6.46
C ARG A 96 -1.91 -16.39 -5.97
N LEU A 97 -1.38 -15.50 -5.13
CA LEU A 97 -0.05 -15.64 -4.53
C LEU A 97 -0.05 -16.49 -3.26
N GLY A 98 -1.22 -16.91 -2.77
CA GLY A 98 -1.37 -17.70 -1.55
C GLY A 98 -1.19 -16.90 -0.26
N ILE A 99 -1.42 -15.59 -0.31
CA ILE A 99 -1.35 -14.66 0.82
C ILE A 99 -2.67 -13.89 1.03
N GLY A 100 -3.78 -14.37 0.46
CA GLY A 100 -5.11 -13.81 0.67
C GLY A 100 -5.59 -14.00 2.12
N TYR A 101 -6.46 -13.10 2.60
CA TYR A 101 -6.93 -13.11 3.98
C TYR A 101 -7.59 -14.45 4.36
N GLU A 102 -8.57 -14.91 3.59
CA GLU A 102 -9.30 -16.15 3.87
C GLU A 102 -8.39 -17.39 3.90
N GLN A 103 -7.29 -17.38 3.12
CA GLN A 103 -6.32 -18.47 3.07
C GLN A 103 -5.43 -18.50 4.33
N LEU A 104 -5.20 -17.35 4.94
CA LEU A 104 -4.29 -17.22 6.08
C LEU A 104 -5.00 -17.17 7.44
N ALA A 105 -6.28 -16.76 7.47
CA ALA A 105 -7.00 -16.50 8.72
C ALA A 105 -7.18 -17.75 9.59
N GLU A 106 -7.34 -18.93 9.00
CA GLU A 106 -7.47 -20.19 9.74
C GLU A 106 -6.15 -20.60 10.40
N GLU A 107 -5.04 -20.42 9.69
CA GLU A 107 -3.72 -20.85 10.14
C GLU A 107 -3.06 -19.82 11.06
N PHE A 108 -3.31 -18.53 10.78
CA PHE A 108 -2.76 -17.40 11.53
C PHE A 108 -3.89 -16.51 12.10
N PRO A 109 -4.67 -17.01 13.07
CA PRO A 109 -5.87 -16.31 13.56
C PRO A 109 -5.59 -14.96 14.20
N GLY A 110 -4.36 -14.71 14.65
CA GLY A 110 -3.92 -13.42 15.20
C GLY A 110 -3.38 -12.43 14.17
N LEU A 111 -3.30 -12.81 12.90
CA LEU A 111 -2.72 -11.96 11.86
C LEU A 111 -3.67 -10.81 11.49
N ILE A 112 -3.16 -9.60 11.51
CA ILE A 112 -3.82 -8.42 10.97
C ILE A 112 -3.45 -8.31 9.50
N TRP A 113 -4.45 -8.37 8.62
CA TRP A 113 -4.25 -8.33 7.17
C TRP A 113 -4.73 -6.99 6.61
N VAL A 114 -3.80 -6.19 6.09
CA VAL A 114 -4.02 -4.79 5.65
C VAL A 114 -3.95 -4.70 4.14
N SER A 115 -5.00 -4.17 3.51
CA SER A 115 -5.05 -3.94 2.07
C SER A 115 -5.16 -2.46 1.72
N VAL A 116 -4.15 -1.95 1.03
CA VAL A 116 -4.08 -0.55 0.60
C VAL A 116 -4.47 -0.46 -0.87
N LEU A 117 -5.73 -0.19 -1.13
CA LEU A 117 -6.34 -0.24 -2.46
C LEU A 117 -6.63 1.16 -3.02
N GLY A 118 -6.36 1.36 -4.31
CA GLY A 118 -6.58 2.64 -4.96
C GLY A 118 -8.05 3.02 -5.15
N TYR A 119 -8.95 2.03 -5.26
CA TYR A 119 -10.38 2.22 -5.50
C TYR A 119 -11.27 1.41 -4.53
N GLY A 120 -10.71 0.92 -3.43
CA GLY A 120 -11.42 0.06 -2.49
C GLY A 120 -11.55 -1.40 -2.95
N PRO A 121 -12.07 -2.28 -2.07
CA PRO A 121 -12.21 -3.70 -2.36
C PRO A 121 -13.35 -4.01 -3.34
N ASP A 122 -14.37 -3.17 -3.38
CA ASP A 122 -15.62 -3.40 -4.09
C ASP A 122 -15.95 -2.28 -5.09
N GLY A 123 -16.93 -2.55 -5.95
CA GLY A 123 -17.43 -1.58 -6.91
C GLY A 123 -16.81 -1.69 -8.31
N PRO A 124 -17.31 -0.89 -9.28
CA PRO A 124 -16.97 -1.06 -10.69
C PRO A 124 -15.50 -0.72 -11.02
N SER A 125 -14.80 -0.04 -10.14
CA SER A 125 -13.41 0.36 -10.33
C SER A 125 -12.40 -0.44 -9.49
N ALA A 126 -12.84 -1.33 -8.61
CA ALA A 126 -11.99 -2.07 -7.67
C ALA A 126 -10.79 -2.78 -8.33
N HIS A 127 -11.02 -3.36 -9.51
CA HIS A 127 -9.96 -4.10 -10.25
C HIS A 127 -9.09 -3.22 -11.16
N ARG A 128 -9.37 -1.91 -11.24
CA ARG A 128 -8.55 -1.01 -12.06
C ARG A 128 -7.17 -0.79 -11.43
N PRO A 129 -6.11 -0.68 -12.23
CA PRO A 129 -4.82 -0.23 -11.72
C PRO A 129 -4.96 1.22 -11.24
N ALA A 130 -4.47 1.50 -10.05
CA ALA A 130 -4.42 2.84 -9.50
C ALA A 130 -2.96 3.29 -9.37
N THR A 131 -2.72 4.51 -9.80
CA THR A 131 -1.51 5.25 -9.48
C THR A 131 -1.92 6.55 -8.78
N HIS A 132 -0.99 7.21 -8.13
CA HIS A 132 -1.20 8.46 -7.44
C HIS A 132 -2.07 9.48 -8.23
N PRO A 133 -1.75 9.88 -9.47
CA PRO A 133 -2.58 10.85 -10.19
C PRO A 133 -3.96 10.30 -10.56
N CYS A 134 -4.08 9.00 -10.83
CA CYS A 134 -5.38 8.39 -11.18
C CYS A 134 -6.34 8.40 -9.99
N ALA A 135 -5.87 7.98 -8.81
CA ALA A 135 -6.68 7.99 -7.59
C ALA A 135 -7.04 9.42 -7.17
N GLY A 136 -6.07 10.35 -7.19
CA GLY A 136 -6.29 11.76 -6.89
C GLY A 136 -7.30 12.44 -7.82
N SER A 137 -7.30 12.08 -9.11
CA SER A 137 -8.28 12.56 -10.06
C SER A 137 -9.67 11.96 -9.82
N ALA A 138 -9.75 10.67 -9.56
CA ALA A 138 -11.01 9.96 -9.32
C ALA A 138 -11.76 10.49 -8.08
N MET A 139 -11.03 10.86 -7.03
CA MET A 139 -11.62 11.47 -5.82
C MET A 139 -11.97 12.96 -5.98
N GLY A 140 -11.72 13.56 -7.14
CA GLY A 140 -12.00 14.98 -7.40
C GLY A 140 -10.90 15.95 -6.97
N GLY A 141 -9.81 15.47 -6.38
CA GLY A 141 -8.71 16.29 -5.89
C GLY A 141 -8.08 17.16 -6.97
N ALA A 142 -7.86 16.60 -8.17
CA ALA A 142 -7.34 17.35 -9.30
C ALA A 142 -8.29 18.47 -9.73
N GLY A 143 -9.60 18.20 -9.74
CA GLY A 143 -10.63 19.22 -10.02
C GLY A 143 -10.64 20.34 -8.99
N PHE A 144 -10.56 19.98 -7.71
CA PHE A 144 -10.50 20.94 -6.61
C PHE A 144 -9.25 21.84 -6.70
N GLN A 145 -8.08 21.27 -6.96
CA GLN A 145 -6.83 22.01 -7.11
C GLN A 145 -6.75 22.85 -8.40
N GLY A 146 -7.36 22.36 -9.48
CA GLY A 146 -7.46 23.09 -10.74
C GLY A 146 -8.40 24.31 -10.66
N GLY A 147 -9.27 24.37 -9.64
CA GLY A 147 -10.19 25.46 -9.40
C GLY A 147 -11.24 25.63 -10.51
N GLN A 148 -11.84 26.82 -10.58
CA GLN A 148 -12.91 27.14 -11.54
C GLN A 148 -12.44 27.21 -13.03
N ALA A 149 -11.13 27.13 -13.26
CA ALA A 149 -10.57 27.14 -14.61
C ALA A 149 -10.85 25.85 -15.41
N LEU A 150 -11.37 24.81 -14.76
CA LEU A 150 -11.70 23.55 -15.41
C LEU A 150 -13.05 23.66 -16.12
N THR A 151 -13.03 23.96 -17.41
CA THR A 151 -14.20 23.83 -18.25
C THR A 151 -14.42 22.36 -18.63
N THR A 152 -15.68 21.92 -18.61
CA THR A 152 -16.03 20.53 -18.93
C THR A 152 -16.01 20.22 -20.43
N ARG A 153 -15.83 21.23 -21.27
CA ARG A 153 -15.79 21.10 -22.74
C ARG A 153 -14.67 21.96 -23.31
N CYS A 154 -13.77 21.31 -24.02
CA CYS A 154 -12.75 21.95 -24.82
C CYS A 154 -13.21 21.92 -26.28
N SER A 155 -13.13 23.07 -26.97
CA SER A 155 -13.50 23.22 -28.39
C SER A 155 -12.27 23.20 -29.31
N THR A 156 -11.09 23.46 -28.73
CA THR A 156 -9.82 23.51 -29.46
C THR A 156 -8.75 22.67 -28.82
N LEU A 157 -7.75 22.27 -29.61
CA LEU A 157 -6.60 21.53 -29.12
C LEU A 157 -5.75 22.35 -28.12
N GLU A 158 -5.73 23.67 -28.29
CA GLU A 158 -5.00 24.57 -27.38
C GLU A 158 -5.67 24.61 -25.98
N GLU A 159 -6.99 24.67 -25.94
CA GLU A 159 -7.74 24.56 -24.67
C GLU A 159 -7.47 23.21 -23.95
N VAL A 160 -7.44 22.10 -24.71
CA VAL A 160 -7.08 20.79 -24.15
C VAL A 160 -5.68 20.81 -23.55
N ARG A 161 -4.70 21.39 -24.27
CA ARG A 161 -3.32 21.49 -23.79
C ARG A 161 -3.22 22.34 -22.52
N GLU A 162 -3.90 23.47 -22.47
CA GLU A 162 -3.85 24.36 -21.30
C GLU A 162 -4.51 23.71 -20.08
N ILE A 163 -5.68 23.09 -20.24
CA ILE A 163 -6.31 22.33 -19.14
C ILE A 163 -5.43 21.17 -18.68
N SER A 164 -4.79 20.45 -19.61
CA SER A 164 -3.86 19.37 -19.27
C SER A 164 -2.68 19.88 -18.45
N ARG A 165 -2.10 21.06 -18.79
CA ARG A 165 -1.02 21.69 -18.01
C ARG A 165 -1.48 22.06 -16.59
N GLN A 166 -2.69 22.61 -16.45
CA GLN A 166 -3.27 22.95 -15.14
C GLN A 166 -3.52 21.71 -14.29
N LEU A 167 -4.08 20.65 -14.87
CA LEU A 167 -4.30 19.38 -14.20
C LEU A 167 -3.00 18.68 -13.77
N MET A 168 -1.95 18.81 -14.57
CA MET A 168 -0.62 18.31 -14.18
C MET A 168 -0.04 19.05 -12.96
N ARG A 169 -0.31 20.33 -12.81
CA ARG A 169 0.08 21.12 -11.63
C ARG A 169 -0.78 20.79 -10.41
N ALA A 170 -1.99 20.31 -10.61
CA ALA A 170 -2.92 19.92 -9.56
C ALA A 170 -2.65 18.52 -8.95
N ASN A 171 -1.47 17.97 -9.18
CA ASN A 171 -1.10 16.62 -8.68
C ASN A 171 -0.77 16.57 -7.17
N GLU A 172 -0.93 17.68 -6.46
CA GLU A 172 -0.55 17.76 -5.04
C GLU A 172 -1.66 17.35 -4.06
N ALA A 173 -2.87 17.04 -4.53
CA ALA A 173 -3.86 16.33 -3.71
C ALA A 173 -3.37 14.89 -3.45
N ASN A 174 -2.37 14.79 -2.68
CA ASN A 174 -1.44 13.71 -2.52
C ASN A 174 -2.10 12.46 -1.91
N PRO A 175 -2.73 11.57 -2.70
CA PRO A 175 -3.41 10.41 -2.15
C PRO A 175 -2.46 9.43 -1.45
N ASP A 176 -1.21 9.30 -1.92
CA ASP A 176 -0.27 8.34 -1.33
C ASP A 176 0.06 8.64 0.14
N PRO A 177 0.53 9.84 0.54
CA PRO A 177 0.79 10.13 1.95
C PRO A 177 -0.46 10.08 2.83
N ASN A 178 -1.60 10.52 2.32
CA ASN A 178 -2.86 10.43 3.07
C ASN A 178 -3.22 8.96 3.33
N THR A 179 -3.18 8.13 2.30
CA THR A 179 -3.46 6.69 2.40
C THR A 179 -2.43 6.00 3.29
N SER A 180 -1.15 6.39 3.22
CA SER A 180 -0.09 5.85 4.10
C SER A 180 -0.39 6.11 5.57
N THR A 181 -0.81 7.34 5.90
CA THR A 181 -1.19 7.72 7.27
C THR A 181 -2.40 6.93 7.74
N VAL A 182 -3.43 6.78 6.88
CA VAL A 182 -4.62 5.99 7.20
C VAL A 182 -4.24 4.52 7.42
N ALA A 183 -3.43 3.94 6.54
CA ALA A 183 -2.99 2.55 6.66
C ALA A 183 -2.21 2.30 7.96
N ALA A 184 -1.28 3.18 8.32
CA ALA A 184 -0.54 3.09 9.58
C ALA A 184 -1.47 3.22 10.79
N SER A 185 -2.37 4.20 10.79
CA SER A 185 -3.32 4.43 11.88
C SER A 185 -4.29 3.26 12.04
N ALA A 186 -4.85 2.75 10.94
CA ALA A 186 -5.75 1.60 10.95
C ALA A 186 -5.04 0.34 11.48
N THR A 187 -3.78 0.12 11.09
CA THR A 187 -2.96 -0.98 11.61
C THR A 187 -2.79 -0.89 13.13
N ILE A 188 -2.48 0.31 13.66
CA ILE A 188 -2.34 0.51 15.10
C ILE A 188 -3.66 0.26 15.84
N LEU A 189 -4.78 0.72 15.27
CA LEU A 189 -6.11 0.47 15.84
C LEU A 189 -6.46 -1.02 15.82
N ALA A 190 -6.11 -1.75 14.76
CA ALA A 190 -6.32 -3.19 14.68
C ALA A 190 -5.44 -3.95 15.68
N LEU A 191 -4.19 -3.55 15.88
CA LEU A 191 -3.33 -4.08 16.94
C LEU A 191 -3.94 -3.86 18.34
N LEU A 192 -4.43 -2.66 18.61
CA LEU A 192 -5.12 -2.35 19.86
C LEU A 192 -6.41 -3.17 20.04
N ALA A 193 -7.17 -3.38 18.97
CA ALA A 193 -8.38 -4.22 18.99
C ALA A 193 -8.01 -5.67 19.30
N ARG A 194 -6.96 -6.20 18.68
CA ARG A 194 -6.43 -7.55 18.94
C ARG A 194 -6.01 -7.74 20.40
N GLU A 195 -5.29 -6.76 20.97
CA GLU A 195 -4.88 -6.81 22.38
C GLU A 195 -6.06 -6.81 23.36
N ARG A 196 -7.18 -6.22 22.96
CA ARG A 196 -8.43 -6.19 23.77
C ARG A 196 -9.33 -7.40 23.55
N ASP A 197 -9.12 -8.17 22.49
CA ASP A 197 -9.86 -9.40 22.23
C ASP A 197 -9.30 -10.53 23.11
N PRO A 198 -10.10 -11.17 23.98
CA PRO A 198 -9.67 -12.29 24.78
C PRO A 198 -9.07 -13.46 24.00
N GLN A 199 -9.40 -13.58 22.73
CA GLN A 199 -8.87 -14.59 21.82
C GLN A 199 -7.71 -14.10 20.96
N HIS A 200 -7.29 -12.84 21.11
CA HIS A 200 -6.22 -12.21 20.34
C HIS A 200 -6.37 -12.38 18.81
N ARG A 201 -7.61 -12.27 18.32
CA ARG A 201 -7.88 -12.43 16.89
C ARG A 201 -7.44 -11.22 16.10
N GLY A 202 -6.78 -11.50 14.98
CA GLY A 202 -6.54 -10.53 13.95
C GLY A 202 -7.79 -10.22 13.12
N GLN A 203 -7.62 -9.37 12.12
CA GLN A 203 -8.72 -8.96 11.24
C GLN A 203 -8.19 -8.47 9.90
N GLN A 204 -9.06 -8.44 8.90
CA GLN A 204 -8.83 -7.76 7.65
C GLN A 204 -9.25 -6.27 7.76
N ILE A 205 -8.41 -5.37 7.24
CA ILE A 205 -8.67 -3.92 7.16
C ILE A 205 -8.20 -3.35 5.81
#